data_f31779d8e52157146b39f446ded30d90
#
_entry.id   f31779d8e52157146b39f446ded30d90
#
_cell.length_a   1.000
_cell.length_b   1.000
_cell.length_c   1.000
_cell.angle_alpha   90.00
_cell.angle_beta   90.00
_cell.angle_gamma   90.00
#
_symmetry.space_group_name_H-M   'P 1'
#
loop_
_entity.id
_entity.type
_entity.pdbx_description
1 polymer ?
#
loop_
_entity_poly.entity_id
_entity_poly.type
_entity_poly.pdbx_seq_one_letter_code
_entity_poly.pdbx_strand_id
1 'polypeptide(L)'
;MKKFILSIAIFFFFYVQSFSHVEHYKDFNYLEYELFRNDKSIGFHKYEFNKDGDNLSIKSEVSFKITKLGVDLYKYFAKSEENYVKGIFKSYSSKTKQNKKDRYVNIEVDKNDNDLIINGSSYKGKASKDFIVGTWWNHEIIKAKAQISGISGRIIDQTVTFLGKEEIKIGDKTYKTLHFNFKSSDETLPDSKKLNTDIWYEEDTYLWVRAAFEKTGYWEYRIKKVN
;
A
#
# COMPACT_ATOMS: atom_id res chain seq x y z
N MET A 1 60.57 -21.89 -29.25
CA MET A 1 59.92 -22.00 -27.92
C MET A 1 58.80 -20.95 -27.83
N LYS A 2 57.53 -21.37 -28.06
CA LYS A 2 56.36 -20.46 -27.99
C LYS A 2 55.81 -20.50 -26.58
N LYS A 3 55.82 -19.34 -25.89
CA LYS A 3 55.22 -19.21 -24.56
C LYS A 3 53.71 -19.04 -24.72
N PHE A 4 52.95 -20.02 -24.24
CA PHE A 4 51.49 -19.94 -24.08
C PHE A 4 51.18 -19.12 -22.79
N ILE A 5 50.59 -17.95 -22.93
CA ILE A 5 50.04 -17.17 -21.81
C ILE A 5 48.59 -17.60 -21.65
N LEU A 6 48.29 -18.30 -20.57
CA LEU A 6 46.95 -18.72 -20.20
C LEU A 6 46.30 -17.54 -19.40
N SER A 7 45.43 -16.80 -20.09
CA SER A 7 44.62 -15.75 -19.40
C SER A 7 43.47 -16.42 -18.68
N ILE A 8 43.54 -16.44 -17.35
CA ILE A 8 42.41 -16.84 -16.46
C ILE A 8 41.51 -15.62 -16.31
N ALA A 9 40.35 -15.66 -17.00
CA ALA A 9 39.28 -14.69 -16.78
C ALA A 9 38.52 -15.06 -15.48
N ILE A 10 38.75 -14.32 -14.44
CA ILE A 10 37.99 -14.45 -13.17
C ILE A 10 36.65 -13.77 -13.38
N PHE A 11 35.60 -14.55 -13.59
CA PHE A 11 34.20 -14.07 -13.55
C PHE A 11 33.82 -13.81 -12.08
N PHE A 12 33.84 -12.57 -11.66
CA PHE A 12 33.18 -12.15 -10.43
C PHE A 12 31.66 -12.21 -10.65
N PHE A 13 31.03 -13.27 -10.15
CA PHE A 13 29.59 -13.29 -9.97
C PHE A 13 29.26 -12.34 -8.81
N PHE A 14 28.85 -11.13 -9.15
CA PHE A 14 28.16 -10.28 -8.19
C PHE A 14 26.79 -10.92 -7.90
N TYR A 15 26.67 -11.59 -6.78
CA TYR A 15 25.38 -11.91 -6.22
C TYR A 15 24.71 -10.60 -5.80
N VAL A 16 23.86 -10.06 -6.67
CA VAL A 16 22.92 -9.02 -6.26
C VAL A 16 21.93 -9.72 -5.33
N GLN A 17 22.10 -9.57 -4.04
CA GLN A 17 21.07 -9.96 -3.09
C GLN A 17 19.86 -9.07 -3.38
N SER A 18 18.83 -9.66 -3.98
CA SER A 18 17.51 -9.05 -4.05
C SER A 18 16.98 -9.05 -2.62
N PHE A 19 17.21 -7.94 -1.90
CA PHE A 19 16.55 -7.72 -0.62
C PHE A 19 15.07 -7.70 -0.88
N SER A 20 14.32 -8.51 -0.13
CA SER A 20 12.87 -8.44 -0.11
C SER A 20 12.47 -7.05 0.36
N HIS A 21 11.76 -6.30 -0.49
CA HIS A 21 11.41 -4.90 -0.23
C HIS A 21 10.52 -4.69 1.00
N VAL A 22 9.96 -5.75 1.55
CA VAL A 22 9.21 -5.73 2.82
C VAL A 22 10.13 -5.54 4.03
N GLU A 23 11.45 -5.75 3.89
CA GLU A 23 12.41 -5.58 4.98
C GLU A 23 12.56 -4.14 5.48
N HIS A 24 12.17 -3.12 4.69
CA HIS A 24 12.18 -1.72 5.16
C HIS A 24 11.28 -1.48 6.37
N TYR A 25 10.24 -2.30 6.53
CA TYR A 25 9.32 -2.22 7.68
C TYR A 25 9.69 -3.15 8.83
N LYS A 26 10.88 -3.79 8.78
CA LYS A 26 11.32 -4.69 9.86
C LYS A 26 11.50 -3.97 11.21
N ASP A 27 11.77 -2.68 11.18
CA ASP A 27 11.99 -1.87 12.38
C ASP A 27 10.71 -1.24 12.93
N PHE A 28 9.59 -1.31 12.17
CA PHE A 28 8.30 -0.82 12.61
C PHE A 28 7.45 -1.95 13.18
N ASN A 29 6.81 -1.70 14.33
CA ASN A 29 5.85 -2.62 14.91
C ASN A 29 4.41 -2.06 14.86
N TYR A 30 4.29 -0.74 14.77
CA TYR A 30 3.01 -0.05 14.78
C TYR A 30 3.06 1.27 14.05
N LEU A 31 2.06 1.51 13.20
CA LEU A 31 1.83 2.80 12.56
C LEU A 31 0.40 3.26 12.85
N GLU A 32 0.22 4.55 13.13
CA GLU A 32 -1.10 5.17 13.23
C GLU A 32 -1.14 6.45 12.39
N TYR A 33 -2.21 6.56 11.61
CA TYR A 33 -2.54 7.73 10.81
C TYR A 33 -3.81 8.35 11.33
N GLU A 34 -3.85 9.67 11.38
CA GLU A 34 -5.08 10.43 11.58
C GLU A 34 -5.66 10.78 10.20
N LEU A 35 -6.98 10.59 10.07
CA LEU A 35 -7.72 10.85 8.84
C LEU A 35 -8.43 12.19 8.95
N PHE A 36 -8.26 13.00 7.91
CA PHE A 36 -8.89 14.31 7.79
C PHE A 36 -9.80 14.37 6.56
N ARG A 37 -10.87 15.14 6.68
CA ARG A 37 -11.70 15.57 5.56
C ARG A 37 -11.99 17.06 5.68
N ASN A 38 -11.57 17.86 4.68
CA ASN A 38 -11.62 19.32 4.72
C ASN A 38 -11.06 19.86 6.06
N ASP A 39 -9.84 19.44 6.40
CA ASP A 39 -9.08 19.78 7.62
C ASP A 39 -9.74 19.39 8.96
N LYS A 40 -10.83 18.66 8.93
CA LYS A 40 -11.46 18.11 10.16
C LYS A 40 -11.03 16.67 10.35
N SER A 41 -10.51 16.36 11.54
CA SER A 41 -10.24 14.99 11.93
C SER A 41 -11.55 14.18 11.97
N ILE A 42 -11.54 13.03 11.29
CA ILE A 42 -12.73 12.18 11.15
C ILE A 42 -12.51 10.76 11.66
N GLY A 43 -11.26 10.34 11.90
CA GLY A 43 -10.95 8.99 12.34
C GLY A 43 -9.48 8.63 12.22
N PHE A 44 -9.21 7.34 12.11
CA PHE A 44 -7.86 6.80 12.12
C PHE A 44 -7.69 5.61 11.17
N HIS A 45 -6.41 5.32 10.84
CA HIS A 45 -5.96 4.08 10.23
C HIS A 45 -4.74 3.57 11.00
N LYS A 46 -4.77 2.31 11.44
CA LYS A 46 -3.71 1.66 12.22
C LYS A 46 -3.18 0.45 11.50
N TYR A 47 -1.88 0.19 11.68
CA TYR A 47 -1.20 -1.03 11.26
C TYR A 47 -0.41 -1.61 12.43
N GLU A 48 -0.48 -2.92 12.60
CA GLU A 48 0.31 -3.71 13.53
C GLU A 48 1.12 -4.73 12.74
N PHE A 49 2.46 -4.70 12.87
CA PHE A 49 3.39 -5.58 12.20
C PHE A 49 3.86 -6.67 13.16
N ASN A 50 3.34 -7.87 12.99
CA ASN A 50 3.68 -9.02 13.81
C ASN A 50 4.70 -9.90 13.08
N LYS A 51 5.87 -10.08 13.67
CA LYS A 51 7.01 -10.80 13.10
C LYS A 51 7.26 -12.06 13.91
N ASP A 52 7.40 -13.19 13.23
CA ASP A 52 7.75 -14.47 13.82
C ASP A 52 8.67 -15.24 12.85
N GLY A 53 9.98 -15.15 13.09
CA GLY A 53 11.00 -15.68 12.19
C GLY A 53 10.86 -15.07 10.78
N ASP A 54 10.67 -15.94 9.80
CA ASP A 54 10.48 -15.56 8.39
C ASP A 54 9.05 -15.05 8.08
N ASN A 55 8.13 -15.14 9.03
CA ASN A 55 6.73 -14.75 8.84
C ASN A 55 6.50 -13.29 9.25
N LEU A 56 5.77 -12.57 8.44
CA LEU A 56 5.28 -11.22 8.73
C LEU A 56 3.77 -11.18 8.50
N SER A 57 3.00 -10.85 9.55
CA SER A 57 1.57 -10.60 9.48
C SER A 57 1.30 -9.14 9.80
N ILE A 58 0.63 -8.44 8.89
CA ILE A 58 0.26 -7.05 9.05
C ILE A 58 -1.25 -6.95 9.24
N LYS A 59 -1.69 -6.53 10.42
CA LYS A 59 -3.09 -6.26 10.72
C LYS A 59 -3.36 -4.78 10.58
N SER A 60 -4.48 -4.45 9.94
CA SER A 60 -4.90 -3.06 9.77
C SER A 60 -6.33 -2.85 10.26
N GLU A 61 -6.56 -1.69 10.85
CA GLU A 61 -7.89 -1.22 11.24
C GLU A 61 -8.09 0.23 10.78
N VAL A 62 -9.16 0.46 10.03
CA VAL A 62 -9.59 1.80 9.62
C VAL A 62 -10.95 2.08 10.22
N SER A 63 -11.10 3.22 10.88
CA SER A 63 -12.39 3.66 11.40
C SER A 63 -12.54 5.16 11.23
N PHE A 64 -13.61 5.60 10.58
CA PHE A 64 -13.95 7.02 10.52
C PHE A 64 -15.43 7.26 10.34
N LYS A 65 -15.85 8.49 10.66
CA LYS A 65 -17.22 8.94 10.46
C LYS A 65 -17.27 10.39 9.99
N ILE A 66 -18.26 10.68 9.14
CA ILE A 66 -18.56 12.01 8.67
C ILE A 66 -19.90 12.44 9.31
N THR A 67 -19.82 13.48 10.12
CA THR A 67 -20.97 14.00 10.85
C THR A 67 -21.27 15.43 10.36
N LYS A 68 -22.54 15.76 10.17
CA LYS A 68 -23.00 17.13 9.86
C LYS A 68 -24.21 17.45 10.76
N LEU A 69 -24.17 18.56 11.44
CA LEU A 69 -25.22 19.02 12.39
C LEU A 69 -25.61 17.93 13.41
N GLY A 70 -24.62 17.21 13.94
CA GLY A 70 -24.86 16.14 14.94
C GLY A 70 -25.35 14.81 14.36
N VAL A 71 -25.61 14.73 13.04
CA VAL A 71 -26.07 13.51 12.37
C VAL A 71 -24.92 12.82 11.64
N ASP A 72 -24.71 11.52 11.89
CA ASP A 72 -23.72 10.72 11.18
C ASP A 72 -24.21 10.39 9.77
N LEU A 73 -23.62 11.05 8.77
CA LEU A 73 -23.94 10.86 7.35
C LEU A 73 -23.25 9.64 6.76
N TYR A 74 -22.03 9.34 7.25
CA TYR A 74 -21.24 8.21 6.73
C TYR A 74 -20.41 7.61 7.84
N LYS A 75 -20.44 6.29 7.95
CA LYS A 75 -19.62 5.48 8.85
C LYS A 75 -18.84 4.46 8.03
N TYR A 76 -17.56 4.37 8.33
CA TYR A 76 -16.66 3.41 7.70
C TYR A 76 -15.89 2.67 8.78
N PHE A 77 -15.83 1.35 8.63
CA PHE A 77 -15.02 0.50 9.46
C PHE A 77 -14.45 -0.64 8.59
N ALA A 78 -13.15 -0.87 8.67
CA ALA A 78 -12.52 -1.98 7.98
C ALA A 78 -11.45 -2.61 8.86
N LYS A 79 -11.31 -3.93 8.75
CA LYS A 79 -10.18 -4.70 9.25
C LYS A 79 -9.60 -5.53 8.14
N SER A 80 -8.28 -5.62 8.12
CA SER A 80 -7.57 -6.50 7.18
C SER A 80 -6.38 -7.18 7.83
N GLU A 81 -5.95 -8.26 7.18
CA GLU A 81 -4.72 -8.98 7.50
C GLU A 81 -4.01 -9.33 6.20
N GLU A 82 -2.71 -9.06 6.16
CA GLU A 82 -1.82 -9.30 5.03
C GLU A 82 -0.64 -10.14 5.51
N ASN A 83 -0.31 -11.23 4.82
CA ASN A 83 0.69 -12.19 5.26
C ASN A 83 1.79 -12.37 4.23
N TYR A 84 3.03 -12.42 4.72
CA TYR A 84 4.25 -12.64 3.97
C TYR A 84 5.10 -13.74 4.62
N VAL A 85 5.84 -14.49 3.80
CA VAL A 85 6.86 -15.45 4.24
C VAL A 85 8.14 -15.16 3.49
N LYS A 86 9.24 -14.88 4.19
CA LYS A 86 10.53 -14.45 3.59
C LYS A 86 10.34 -13.27 2.64
N GLY A 87 9.49 -12.31 3.04
CA GLY A 87 9.16 -11.13 2.23
C GLY A 87 8.30 -11.39 0.99
N ILE A 88 7.86 -12.62 0.75
CA ILE A 88 7.00 -12.99 -0.38
C ILE A 88 5.55 -12.98 0.09
N PHE A 89 4.69 -12.23 -0.61
CA PHE A 89 3.25 -12.18 -0.36
C PHE A 89 2.61 -13.57 -0.40
N LYS A 90 1.73 -13.86 0.54
CA LYS A 90 1.00 -15.13 0.65
C LYS A 90 -0.50 -14.95 0.58
N SER A 91 -1.03 -14.00 1.35
CA SER A 91 -2.47 -13.79 1.39
C SER A 91 -2.83 -12.39 1.88
N TYR A 92 -4.03 -11.97 1.53
CA TYR A 92 -4.69 -10.79 2.08
C TYR A 92 -6.16 -11.11 2.33
N SER A 93 -6.67 -10.64 3.45
CA SER A 93 -8.11 -10.70 3.72
C SER A 93 -8.61 -9.40 4.31
N SER A 94 -9.82 -8.99 3.97
CA SER A 94 -10.47 -7.85 4.60
C SER A 94 -11.98 -7.99 4.72
N LYS A 95 -12.52 -7.31 5.74
CA LYS A 95 -13.95 -7.06 5.91
C LYS A 95 -14.16 -5.58 6.14
N THR A 96 -15.05 -4.97 5.36
CA THR A 96 -15.32 -3.53 5.37
C THR A 96 -16.82 -3.29 5.52
N LYS A 97 -17.20 -2.41 6.42
CA LYS A 97 -18.57 -1.92 6.58
C LYS A 97 -18.64 -0.45 6.20
N GLN A 98 -19.45 -0.14 5.18
CA GLN A 98 -19.70 1.23 4.69
C GLN A 98 -21.17 1.57 4.93
N ASN A 99 -21.50 2.28 5.99
CA ASN A 99 -22.86 2.42 6.46
C ASN A 99 -23.54 1.05 6.65
N LYS A 100 -24.52 0.73 5.77
CA LYS A 100 -25.26 -0.55 5.75
C LYS A 100 -24.71 -1.56 4.75
N LYS A 101 -23.63 -1.24 4.01
CA LYS A 101 -23.05 -2.11 2.97
C LYS A 101 -21.85 -2.84 3.52
N ASP A 102 -21.86 -4.15 3.46
CA ASP A 102 -20.71 -4.98 3.75
C ASP A 102 -19.92 -5.25 2.45
N ARG A 103 -18.59 -5.20 2.58
CA ARG A 103 -17.63 -5.53 1.54
C ARG A 103 -16.60 -6.48 2.09
N TYR A 104 -16.00 -7.27 1.21
CA TYR A 104 -14.92 -8.18 1.57
C TYR A 104 -14.00 -8.42 0.39
N VAL A 105 -12.80 -8.87 0.70
CA VAL A 105 -11.89 -9.48 -0.27
C VAL A 105 -10.97 -10.48 0.44
N ASN A 106 -10.74 -11.62 -0.23
CA ASN A 106 -9.71 -12.58 0.09
C ASN A 106 -8.85 -12.75 -1.15
N ILE A 107 -7.53 -12.71 -0.96
CA ILE A 107 -6.53 -12.88 -2.02
C ILE A 107 -5.54 -13.92 -1.54
N GLU A 108 -5.25 -14.90 -2.38
CA GLU A 108 -4.27 -15.96 -2.13
C GLU A 108 -3.41 -16.15 -3.38
N VAL A 109 -2.20 -16.67 -3.20
CA VAL A 109 -1.33 -17.06 -4.32
C VAL A 109 -1.75 -18.44 -4.83
N ASP A 110 -2.01 -18.56 -6.13
CA ASP A 110 -2.27 -19.86 -6.78
C ASP A 110 -1.00 -20.72 -6.73
N LYS A 111 -1.14 -21.95 -6.27
CA LYS A 111 -0.03 -22.90 -6.11
C LYS A 111 0.55 -23.40 -7.44
N ASN A 112 -0.19 -23.25 -8.55
CA ASN A 112 0.17 -23.82 -9.84
C ASN A 112 1.02 -22.85 -10.67
N ASP A 113 0.65 -21.57 -10.71
CA ASP A 113 1.26 -20.56 -11.59
C ASP A 113 1.75 -19.30 -10.86
N ASN A 114 1.57 -19.25 -9.53
CA ASN A 114 1.87 -18.12 -8.66
C ASN A 114 1.06 -16.85 -8.95
N ASP A 115 0.05 -16.89 -9.80
CA ASP A 115 -0.89 -15.79 -9.95
C ASP A 115 -1.75 -15.59 -8.69
N LEU A 116 -2.42 -14.45 -8.60
CA LEU A 116 -3.31 -14.15 -7.48
C LEU A 116 -4.72 -14.67 -7.77
N ILE A 117 -5.31 -15.38 -6.80
CA ILE A 117 -6.73 -15.73 -6.80
C ILE A 117 -7.45 -14.71 -5.92
N ILE A 118 -8.35 -13.94 -6.52
CA ILE A 118 -9.12 -12.91 -5.83
C ILE A 118 -10.57 -13.40 -5.68
N ASN A 119 -11.07 -13.37 -4.44
CA ASN A 119 -12.47 -13.56 -4.12
C ASN A 119 -12.98 -12.33 -3.37
N GLY A 120 -13.46 -11.33 -4.09
CA GLY A 120 -13.90 -10.06 -3.53
C GLY A 120 -15.34 -9.72 -3.88
N SER A 121 -15.89 -8.75 -3.17
CA SER A 121 -17.27 -8.27 -3.39
C SER A 121 -17.45 -7.50 -4.71
N SER A 122 -16.37 -7.10 -5.39
CA SER A 122 -16.41 -6.39 -6.68
C SER A 122 -15.67 -7.12 -7.81
N TYR A 123 -14.85 -8.12 -7.49
CA TYR A 123 -14.13 -8.92 -8.48
C TYR A 123 -13.87 -10.31 -7.92
N LYS A 124 -14.05 -11.33 -8.77
CA LYS A 124 -13.69 -12.73 -8.50
C LYS A 124 -13.00 -13.29 -9.73
N GLY A 125 -11.80 -13.83 -9.55
CA GLY A 125 -11.00 -14.38 -10.64
C GLY A 125 -9.49 -14.34 -10.35
N LYS A 126 -8.70 -14.64 -11.37
CA LYS A 126 -7.23 -14.55 -11.31
C LYS A 126 -6.76 -13.15 -11.67
N ALA A 127 -5.60 -12.78 -11.13
CA ALA A 127 -4.87 -11.57 -11.46
C ALA A 127 -3.37 -11.86 -11.46
N SER A 128 -2.60 -11.04 -12.19
CA SER A 128 -1.14 -11.17 -12.22
C SER A 128 -0.54 -11.08 -10.82
N LYS A 129 0.45 -11.92 -10.55
CA LYS A 129 1.28 -11.87 -9.33
C LYS A 129 2.01 -10.54 -9.12
N ASP A 130 2.17 -9.76 -10.21
CA ASP A 130 2.84 -8.46 -10.17
C ASP A 130 1.91 -7.32 -9.71
N PHE A 131 0.63 -7.62 -9.43
CA PHE A 131 -0.30 -6.66 -8.86
C PHE A 131 -0.15 -6.63 -7.34
N ILE A 132 -0.35 -5.46 -6.75
CA ILE A 132 -0.16 -5.23 -5.32
C ILE A 132 -1.47 -4.80 -4.67
N VAL A 133 -1.71 -5.23 -3.45
CA VAL A 133 -2.84 -4.73 -2.65
C VAL A 133 -2.62 -3.26 -2.33
N GLY A 134 -3.62 -2.42 -2.58
CA GLY A 134 -3.54 -0.96 -2.40
C GLY A 134 -3.58 -0.54 -0.93
N THR A 135 -2.58 -0.95 -0.15
CA THR A 135 -2.47 -0.68 1.30
C THR A 135 -1.50 0.46 1.64
N TRP A 136 -0.78 0.98 0.66
CA TRP A 136 0.19 2.10 0.69
C TRP A 136 1.37 1.96 1.66
N TRP A 137 1.26 1.21 2.74
CA TRP A 137 2.40 0.92 3.61
C TRP A 137 3.51 0.19 2.83
N ASN A 138 3.14 -0.65 1.85
CA ASN A 138 4.09 -1.31 0.98
C ASN A 138 4.44 -0.40 -0.21
N HIS A 139 5.59 0.25 -0.14
CA HIS A 139 6.06 1.19 -1.16
C HIS A 139 6.34 0.55 -2.54
N GLU A 140 6.41 -0.78 -2.65
CA GLU A 140 6.52 -1.45 -3.96
C GLU A 140 5.33 -1.13 -4.89
N ILE A 141 4.22 -0.64 -4.32
CA ILE A 141 3.06 -0.15 -5.09
C ILE A 141 3.45 0.94 -6.09
N ILE A 142 4.55 1.69 -5.88
CA ILE A 142 5.05 2.70 -6.82
C ILE A 142 5.53 2.10 -8.15
N LYS A 143 5.89 0.81 -8.19
CA LYS A 143 6.36 0.08 -9.36
C LYS A 143 5.25 -0.73 -10.03
N ALA A 144 4.13 -0.95 -9.36
CA ALA A 144 3.06 -1.80 -9.83
C ALA A 144 2.23 -1.14 -10.95
N LYS A 145 1.92 -1.89 -12.02
CA LYS A 145 1.04 -1.44 -13.11
C LYS A 145 -0.43 -1.40 -12.70
N ALA A 146 -0.79 -2.17 -11.67
CA ALA A 146 -2.13 -2.17 -11.11
C ALA A 146 -2.10 -2.43 -9.61
N GLN A 147 -3.10 -1.90 -8.91
CA GLN A 147 -3.37 -2.23 -7.52
C GLN A 147 -4.70 -2.95 -7.37
N ILE A 148 -4.78 -3.82 -6.37
CA ILE A 148 -6.01 -4.51 -6.00
C ILE A 148 -6.61 -3.77 -4.80
N SER A 149 -7.86 -3.33 -4.93
CA SER A 149 -8.58 -2.68 -3.83
C SER A 149 -8.68 -3.60 -2.62
N GLY A 150 -8.04 -3.23 -1.52
CA GLY A 150 -8.15 -3.93 -0.23
C GLY A 150 -9.54 -3.91 0.39
N ILE A 151 -10.52 -3.21 -0.22
CA ILE A 151 -11.91 -3.13 0.24
C ILE A 151 -12.78 -4.16 -0.44
N SER A 152 -12.54 -4.42 -1.74
CA SER A 152 -13.51 -5.14 -2.56
C SER A 152 -12.93 -6.06 -3.62
N GLY A 153 -11.61 -6.10 -3.76
CA GLY A 153 -10.90 -6.91 -4.75
C GLY A 153 -10.87 -6.32 -6.17
N ARG A 154 -11.46 -5.13 -6.41
CA ARG A 154 -11.43 -4.50 -7.73
C ARG A 154 -9.98 -4.22 -8.15
N ILE A 155 -9.61 -4.61 -9.37
CA ILE A 155 -8.33 -4.28 -9.98
C ILE A 155 -8.42 -2.86 -10.52
N ILE A 156 -7.36 -2.07 -10.30
CA ILE A 156 -7.25 -0.67 -10.70
C ILE A 156 -5.92 -0.51 -11.42
N ASP A 157 -5.95 -0.47 -12.75
CA ASP A 157 -4.77 -0.13 -13.53
C ASP A 157 -4.36 1.30 -13.22
N GLN A 158 -3.06 1.49 -13.00
CA GLN A 158 -2.54 2.77 -12.53
C GLN A 158 -1.30 3.22 -13.30
N THR A 159 -1.16 4.53 -13.39
CA THR A 159 0.08 5.23 -13.73
C THR A 159 0.58 5.90 -12.46
N VAL A 160 1.84 5.68 -12.12
CA VAL A 160 2.51 6.31 -10.99
C VAL A 160 3.51 7.32 -11.53
N THR A 161 3.39 8.57 -11.10
CA THR A 161 4.27 9.66 -11.51
C THR A 161 5.03 10.18 -10.29
N PHE A 162 6.37 10.20 -10.37
CA PHE A 162 7.19 10.89 -9.38
C PHE A 162 7.11 12.40 -9.63
N LEU A 163 6.65 13.15 -8.63
CA LEU A 163 6.46 14.59 -8.71
C LEU A 163 7.65 15.38 -8.16
N GLY A 164 8.51 14.75 -7.37
CA GLY A 164 9.72 15.38 -6.83
C GLY A 164 9.95 15.07 -5.37
N LYS A 165 10.96 15.78 -4.82
CA LYS A 165 11.30 15.75 -3.40
C LYS A 165 10.82 17.02 -2.75
N GLU A 166 10.25 16.91 -1.56
CA GLU A 166 9.81 18.06 -0.79
C GLU A 166 9.88 17.79 0.71
N GLU A 167 9.97 18.85 1.49
CA GLU A 167 9.85 18.77 2.94
C GLU A 167 8.41 19.05 3.34
N ILE A 168 7.81 18.15 4.11
CA ILE A 168 6.48 18.33 4.66
C ILE A 168 6.51 18.33 6.18
N LYS A 169 5.74 19.21 6.81
CA LYS A 169 5.59 19.28 8.25
C LYS A 169 4.28 18.60 8.67
N ILE A 170 4.37 17.63 9.58
CA ILE A 170 3.22 16.96 10.18
C ILE A 170 3.37 17.03 11.70
N GLY A 171 2.49 17.78 12.37
CA GLY A 171 2.67 18.13 13.77
C GLY A 171 3.98 18.92 13.97
N ASP A 172 4.82 18.46 14.89
CA ASP A 172 6.11 19.10 15.19
C ASP A 172 7.28 18.50 14.41
N LYS A 173 7.04 17.47 13.60
CA LYS A 173 8.07 16.77 12.84
C LYS A 173 8.07 17.19 11.36
N THR A 174 9.26 17.47 10.83
CA THR A 174 9.50 17.69 9.39
C THR A 174 10.05 16.41 8.77
N TYR A 175 9.49 15.99 7.65
CA TYR A 175 9.90 14.82 6.87
C TYR A 175 10.43 15.27 5.50
N LYS A 176 11.59 14.76 5.11
CA LYS A 176 12.06 14.83 3.72
C LYS A 176 11.37 13.71 2.96
N THR A 177 10.65 14.05 1.91
CA THR A 177 9.76 13.10 1.26
C THR A 177 9.97 12.98 -0.24
N LEU A 178 9.62 11.80 -0.75
CA LEU A 178 9.40 11.50 -2.16
C LEU A 178 7.89 11.60 -2.41
N HIS A 179 7.48 12.50 -3.30
CA HIS A 179 6.08 12.72 -3.66
C HIS A 179 5.73 11.99 -4.96
N PHE A 180 4.69 11.16 -4.92
CA PHE A 180 4.16 10.43 -6.06
C PHE A 180 2.68 10.71 -6.24
N ASN A 181 2.24 10.78 -7.50
CA ASN A 181 0.82 10.75 -7.84
C ASN A 181 0.46 9.39 -8.44
N PHE A 182 -0.61 8.80 -7.94
CA PHE A 182 -1.21 7.53 -8.41
C PHE A 182 -2.51 7.86 -9.12
N LYS A 183 -2.59 7.58 -10.42
CA LYS A 183 -3.75 7.87 -11.26
C LYS A 183 -4.22 6.62 -11.99
N SER A 184 -5.54 6.42 -12.12
CA SER A 184 -6.09 5.39 -13.00
C SER A 184 -5.60 5.58 -14.42
N SER A 185 -5.11 4.50 -15.05
CA SER A 185 -4.69 4.53 -16.45
C SER A 185 -5.89 4.60 -17.40
N ASP A 186 -7.05 4.06 -17.02
CA ASP A 186 -8.28 4.14 -17.78
C ASP A 186 -9.01 5.46 -17.49
N GLU A 187 -8.97 6.36 -18.46
CA GLU A 187 -9.61 7.68 -18.38
C GLU A 187 -11.13 7.62 -18.62
N THR A 188 -11.66 6.51 -19.13
CA THR A 188 -13.10 6.34 -19.40
C THR A 188 -13.91 6.00 -18.14
N LEU A 189 -13.25 5.64 -17.07
CA LEU A 189 -13.90 5.37 -15.79
C LEU A 189 -14.69 6.58 -15.30
N PRO A 190 -15.86 6.37 -14.69
CA PRO A 190 -16.55 7.45 -13.99
C PRO A 190 -15.70 7.95 -12.82
N ASP A 191 -15.75 9.24 -12.52
CA ASP A 191 -14.91 9.90 -11.50
C ASP A 191 -15.03 9.23 -10.11
N SER A 192 -16.20 8.69 -9.78
CA SER A 192 -16.41 7.94 -8.54
C SER A 192 -15.55 6.66 -8.44
N LYS A 193 -15.03 6.16 -9.57
CA LYS A 193 -14.19 4.96 -9.66
C LYS A 193 -12.74 5.26 -10.01
N LYS A 194 -12.41 6.48 -10.43
CA LYS A 194 -11.03 6.86 -10.72
C LYS A 194 -10.18 6.87 -9.45
N LEU A 195 -8.95 6.42 -9.59
CA LEU A 195 -7.87 6.70 -8.66
C LEU A 195 -7.24 8.03 -9.07
N ASN A 196 -7.02 8.90 -8.14
CA ASN A 196 -6.15 10.07 -8.24
C ASN A 196 -5.75 10.45 -6.82
N THR A 197 -4.56 10.04 -6.42
CA THR A 197 -4.10 10.11 -5.02
C THR A 197 -2.64 10.50 -4.99
N ASP A 198 -2.33 11.51 -4.24
CA ASP A 198 -0.96 11.89 -3.92
C ASP A 198 -0.49 11.16 -2.68
N ILE A 199 0.73 10.62 -2.72
CA ILE A 199 1.32 9.85 -1.64
C ILE A 199 2.75 10.33 -1.40
N TRP A 200 3.11 10.52 -0.13
CA TRP A 200 4.43 10.92 0.32
C TRP A 200 5.06 9.82 1.14
N TYR A 201 6.24 9.38 0.70
CA TYR A 201 7.11 8.48 1.44
C TYR A 201 8.31 9.24 1.98
N GLU A 202 8.69 8.99 3.21
CA GLU A 202 9.94 9.49 3.77
C GLU A 202 11.12 8.95 2.94
N GLU A 203 12.11 9.82 2.64
CA GLU A 203 13.12 9.57 1.61
C GLU A 203 14.03 8.38 1.93
N ASP A 204 14.43 8.21 3.19
CA ASP A 204 15.43 7.23 3.59
C ASP A 204 14.80 5.85 3.90
N THR A 205 13.61 5.84 4.50
CA THR A 205 12.96 4.62 5.03
C THR A 205 11.80 4.14 4.19
N TYR A 206 11.33 4.94 3.22
CA TYR A 206 10.07 4.71 2.50
C TYR A 206 8.86 4.54 3.44
N LEU A 207 8.94 5.09 4.65
CA LEU A 207 7.78 5.19 5.53
C LEU A 207 6.70 6.04 4.84
N TRP A 208 5.53 5.48 4.65
CA TRP A 208 4.38 6.27 4.19
C TRP A 208 4.02 7.30 5.26
N VAL A 209 4.10 8.60 4.96
CA VAL A 209 3.87 9.67 5.93
C VAL A 209 2.60 10.46 5.65
N ARG A 210 2.18 10.56 4.38
CA ARG A 210 0.97 11.29 3.99
C ARG A 210 0.35 10.69 2.73
N ALA A 211 -0.97 10.73 2.64
CA ALA A 211 -1.70 10.59 1.38
C ALA A 211 -2.78 11.64 1.31
N ALA A 212 -3.10 12.13 0.09
CA ALA A 212 -4.14 13.11 -0.13
C ALA A 212 -4.88 12.85 -1.45
N PHE A 213 -6.19 13.09 -1.45
CA PHE A 213 -7.02 12.98 -2.65
C PHE A 213 -8.30 13.81 -2.53
N GLU A 214 -8.81 14.25 -3.68
CA GLU A 214 -10.08 14.95 -3.79
C GLU A 214 -11.19 13.96 -4.16
N LYS A 215 -12.19 13.81 -3.31
CA LYS A 215 -13.39 13.02 -3.57
C LYS A 215 -14.51 13.41 -2.64
N THR A 216 -15.50 14.14 -3.15
CA THR A 216 -16.58 14.72 -2.31
C THR A 216 -16.02 15.49 -1.10
N GLY A 217 -14.94 16.25 -1.34
CA GLY A 217 -14.13 16.98 -0.36
C GLY A 217 -12.69 16.48 -0.36
N TYR A 218 -11.81 17.26 0.24
CA TYR A 218 -10.39 16.99 0.33
C TYR A 218 -10.10 16.03 1.50
N TRP A 219 -9.42 14.93 1.21
CA TRP A 219 -9.09 13.88 2.16
C TRP A 219 -7.59 13.82 2.38
N GLU A 220 -7.19 13.59 3.62
CA GLU A 220 -5.80 13.34 3.97
C GLU A 220 -5.66 12.23 5.00
N TYR A 221 -4.56 11.48 4.86
CA TYR A 221 -3.98 10.63 5.87
C TYR A 221 -2.67 11.29 6.30
N ARG A 222 -2.49 11.51 7.59
CA ARG A 222 -1.26 12.08 8.16
C ARG A 222 -0.71 11.13 9.20
N ILE A 223 0.57 10.78 9.10
CA ILE A 223 1.22 9.92 10.10
C ILE A 223 1.12 10.59 11.48
N LYS A 224 0.72 9.82 12.49
CA LYS A 224 0.53 10.31 13.86
C LYS A 224 1.50 9.63 14.83
N LYS A 225 1.72 8.32 14.64
CA LYS A 225 2.57 7.53 15.52
C LYS A 225 3.31 6.45 14.75
N VAL A 226 4.58 6.26 15.11
CA VAL A 226 5.47 5.19 14.64
C VAL A 226 6.13 4.57 15.86
N ASN A 227 6.11 3.24 15.99
CA ASN A 227 6.82 2.48 17.03
C ASN A 227 7.56 1.31 16.41
#